data_0edd6db855d6bbc67fe9f41f85b8336c
#
_entry.id   0edd6db855d6bbc67fe9f41f85b8336c
#
_cell.length_a   1.000
_cell.length_b   1.000
_cell.length_c   1.000
_cell.angle_alpha   90.00
_cell.angle_beta   90.00
_cell.angle_gamma   90.00
#
_symmetry.space_group_name_H-M   'P 1'
#
loop_
_entity.id
_entity.type
_entity.pdbx_description
1 polymer ?
#
loop_
_entity_poly.entity_id
_entity_poly.type
_entity_poly.pdbx_seq_one_letter_code
_entity_poly.pdbx_strand_id
1 'polypeptide(L)' 'MAKAKNKVVEILMRRDGISKHEAEELVQECREALESGDEEAIQDYLGLEDDYIFDILEF' A
#
# COMPACT_ATOMS: atom_id res chain seq x y z
N MET A 1 -14.45 -6.02 -13.71
CA MET A 1 -14.17 -5.89 -13.38
C MET A 1 -13.59 -5.40 -12.75
N ALA A 2 -13.41 -5.13 -12.51
CA ALA A 2 -12.89 -4.50 -12.02
C ALA A 2 -12.50 -4.57 -10.88
N LYS A 3 -12.07 -4.92 -10.37
CA LYS A 3 -11.74 -5.00 -9.38
C LYS A 3 -10.81 -4.43 -9.01
N ALA A 4 -10.28 -4.31 -8.79
CA ALA A 4 -9.61 -3.84 -8.42
C ALA A 4 -8.89 -3.44 -8.06
N LYS A 5 -8.40 -3.69 -7.77
CA LYS A 5 -7.85 -3.08 -7.28
C LYS A 5 -6.75 -3.51 -6.76
N ASN A 6 -6.01 -2.89 -6.15
CA ASN A 6 -4.76 -3.25 -5.53
C ASN A 6 -5.07 -4.01 -4.26
N LYS A 7 -4.39 -5.14 -4.06
CA LYS A 7 -4.64 -5.96 -2.89
C LYS A 7 -4.30 -5.21 -1.60
N VAL A 8 -3.25 -4.40 -1.63
CA VAL A 8 -2.86 -3.66 -0.44
C VAL A 8 -3.92 -2.64 -0.08
N VAL A 9 -4.50 -1.98 -1.07
CA VAL A 9 -5.58 -1.03 -0.81
C VAL A 9 -6.74 -1.74 -0.10
N GLU A 10 -7.10 -2.92 -0.57
CA GLU A 10 -8.18 -3.65 0.05
C GLU A 10 -7.87 -4.03 1.50
N ILE A 11 -6.63 -4.47 1.72
CA ILE A 11 -6.22 -4.84 3.07
C ILE A 11 -6.33 -3.65 4.01
N LEU A 12 -5.85 -2.50 3.57
CA LEU A 12 -5.88 -1.31 4.41
C LEU A 12 -7.30 -0.86 4.71
N MET A 13 -8.17 -0.91 3.70
CA MET A 13 -9.55 -0.53 3.92
C MET A 13 -10.21 -1.43 4.95
N ARG A 14 -9.94 -2.72 4.86
CA ARG A 14 -10.58 -3.69 5.74
C ARG A 14 -9.97 -3.66 7.14
N ARG A 15 -8.65 -3.61 7.21
CA ARG A 15 -7.97 -3.67 8.49
C ARG A 15 -8.17 -2.39 9.31
N ASP A 16 -8.00 -1.25 8.65
CA ASP A 16 -8.02 0.04 9.33
C ASP A 16 -9.35 0.75 9.26
N GLY A 17 -10.29 0.23 8.46
CA GLY A 17 -11.60 0.87 8.35
C GLY A 17 -11.55 2.22 7.67
N ILE A 18 -10.58 2.45 6.80
CA ILE A 18 -10.45 3.72 6.11
C ILE A 18 -11.06 3.63 4.71
N SER A 19 -11.25 4.79 4.10
CA SER A 19 -11.82 4.85 2.78
C SER A 19 -10.82 4.40 1.72
N LYS A 20 -11.33 4.11 0.52
CA LYS A 20 -10.46 3.74 -0.58
C LYS A 20 -9.47 4.86 -0.88
N HIS A 21 -9.93 6.10 -0.85
CA HIS A 21 -9.06 7.24 -1.14
C HIS A 21 -7.91 7.32 -0.16
N GLU A 22 -8.22 7.15 1.12
CA GLU A 22 -7.17 7.20 2.14
C GLU A 22 -6.20 6.04 1.98
N ALA A 23 -6.72 4.86 1.67
CA ALA A 23 -5.85 3.71 1.49
C ALA A 23 -4.93 3.92 0.31
N GLU A 24 -5.45 4.48 -0.77
CA GLU A 24 -4.62 4.73 -1.95
C GLU A 24 -3.53 5.76 -1.65
N GLU A 25 -3.85 6.76 -0.86
CA GLU A 25 -2.83 7.74 -0.50
C GLU A 25 -1.71 7.11 0.31
N LEU A 26 -2.06 6.23 1.23
CA LEU A 26 -1.04 5.55 2.01
C LEU A 26 -0.15 4.68 1.14
N VAL A 27 -0.75 3.97 0.21
CA VAL A 27 0.03 3.12 -0.70
C VAL A 27 0.96 3.98 -1.55
N GLN A 28 0.46 5.10 -2.02
CA GLN A 28 1.29 5.96 -2.85
C GLN A 28 2.46 6.54 -2.08
N GLU A 29 2.23 6.96 -0.84
CA GLU A 29 3.31 7.46 -0.02
C GLU A 29 4.36 6.37 0.23
N CYS A 30 3.90 5.15 0.49
CA CYS A 30 4.82 4.04 0.68
C CYS A 30 5.62 3.78 -0.58
N ARG A 31 4.96 3.82 -1.73
CA ARG A 31 5.66 3.61 -2.99
C ARG A 31 6.75 4.66 -3.21
N GLU A 32 6.43 5.90 -2.92
CA GLU A 32 7.42 6.96 -3.10
C GLU A 32 8.61 6.77 -2.17
N ALA A 33 8.34 6.34 -0.95
CA ALA A 33 9.44 6.07 -0.02
C ALA A 33 10.31 4.93 -0.52
N LEU A 34 9.70 3.89 -1.06
CA LEU A 34 10.45 2.78 -1.63
C LEU A 34 11.34 3.24 -2.77
N GLU A 35 10.81 4.10 -3.62
CA GLU A 35 11.57 4.60 -4.76
C GLU A 35 12.73 5.47 -4.34
N SER A 36 12.63 6.10 -3.18
CA SER A 36 13.72 6.92 -2.68
C SER A 36 14.71 6.12 -1.84
N GLY A 37 14.51 4.81 -1.72
CA GLY A 37 15.49 3.96 -1.07
C GLY A 37 15.11 3.47 0.31
N ASP A 38 13.90 3.71 0.77
CA ASP A 38 13.46 3.27 2.10
C ASP A 38 12.98 1.83 2.01
N GLU A 39 13.85 0.90 2.33
CA GLU A 39 13.54 -0.52 2.21
C GLU A 39 12.51 -0.99 3.20
N GLU A 40 12.29 -0.25 4.26
CA GLU A 40 11.34 -0.64 5.29
C GLU A 40 10.02 0.12 5.20
N ALA A 41 9.79 0.81 4.08
CA ALA A 41 8.61 1.65 3.95
C ALA A 41 7.32 0.86 4.13
N ILE A 42 7.27 -0.36 3.62
CA ILE A 42 6.04 -1.15 3.73
C ILE A 42 5.70 -1.40 5.19
N GLN A 43 6.68 -1.73 5.99
CA GLN A 43 6.46 -1.97 7.40
C GLN A 43 6.20 -0.66 8.14
N ASP A 44 6.95 0.38 7.80
CA ASP A 44 6.84 1.66 8.50
C ASP A 44 5.53 2.37 8.21
N TYR A 45 5.12 2.37 6.95
CA TYR A 45 3.93 3.12 6.56
C TYR A 45 2.66 2.31 6.68
N LEU A 46 2.73 1.03 6.35
CA LEU A 46 1.53 0.22 6.24
C LEU A 46 1.44 -0.88 7.28
N GLY A 47 2.56 -1.22 7.91
CA GLY A 47 2.56 -2.31 8.87
C GLY A 47 2.35 -3.67 8.22
N LEU A 48 2.75 -3.80 6.97
CA LEU A 48 2.60 -5.05 6.23
C LEU A 48 3.96 -5.67 5.97
N GLU A 49 3.93 -6.92 5.50
CA GLU A 49 5.16 -7.62 5.18
C GLU A 49 5.70 -7.17 3.82
N ASP A 50 6.97 -7.43 3.61
CA ASP A 50 7.63 -7.03 2.36
C ASP A 50 7.09 -7.76 1.14
N ASP A 51 6.36 -8.85 1.35
CA ASP A 51 5.80 -9.61 0.24
C ASP A 51 4.87 -8.77 -0.62
N TYR A 52 4.38 -7.68 -0.10
CA TYR A 52 3.45 -6.82 -0.84
C TYR A 52 4.16 -5.77 -1.69
N ILE A 53 5.48 -5.85 -1.79
CA ILE A 53 6.22 -4.80 -2.50
C ILE A 53 5.80 -4.68 -3.97
N PHE A 54 5.53 -5.81 -4.62
CA PHE A 54 5.14 -5.74 -6.03
C PHE A 54 3.77 -5.10 -6.19
N ASP A 55 2.86 -5.38 -5.29
CA ASP A 55 1.55 -4.76 -5.34
C ASP A 55 1.65 -3.25 -5.19
N ILE A 56 2.56 -2.79 -4.35
CA ILE A 56 2.74 -1.37 -4.12
C ILE A 56 3.41 -0.71 -5.31
N LEU A 57 4.41 -1.35 -5.87
CA LEU A 57 5.12 -0.78 -7.01
C LEU A 57 4.25 -0.73 -8.27
N GLU A 58 3.29 -1.63 -8.37
CA GLU A 58 2.37 -1.63 -9.50
C GLU A 58 1.25 -0.61 -9.33
N PHE A 59 1.12 -0.05 -8.18
CA PHE A 59 0.07 0.92 -7.93
C PHE A 59 0.32 2.17 -8.76
#